data_29269fb3d761f6d7640d34b509707142
#
_entry.id   29269fb3d761f6d7640d34b509707142
#
_cell.length_a   1.000
_cell.length_b   1.000
_cell.length_c   1.000
_cell.angle_alpha   90.00
_cell.angle_beta   90.00
_cell.angle_gamma   90.00
#
_symmetry.space_group_name_H-M   'P 1'
#
loop_
_entity.id
_entity.type
_entity.pdbx_description
1 polymer ?
#
loop_
_entity_poly.entity_id
_entity_poly.type
_entity_poly.pdbx_seq_one_letter_code
_entity_poly.pdbx_strand_id
1 'polypeptide(L)'
;SIPLEWKQQTPLVSVIMTVYNAAATVRSAIDSVLDQTYRNIELLVIDDCSSDDSLAVLKAKAADDDRVRVLQTARNSGTYYAKNVGLSFARGAFVTFHDSDDVSSLNRLELQAQALASDTNAIGNYTRYQRLSEKGREIWLNGGSNRPGYITLMVRREAAIEAVGYFDSVRVSADAEYVERLRTATGREVRLLPVVAYYALQAEGSLTTAGAGAFVVDDQGRAKMPPVREQYREAARRWHEKIFDGESSAVLPFPLSERPFFAPEEIRPEKRGRIESE
;
A
#
# COMPACT_ATOMS: atom_id res chain seq x y z
N SER A 1 22.24 -17.94 -8.31
CA SER A 1 22.75 -18.28 -6.96
C SER A 1 22.61 -17.06 -6.06
N ILE A 2 22.02 -17.23 -4.89
CA ILE A 2 21.88 -16.18 -3.87
C ILE A 2 23.28 -15.76 -3.45
N PRO A 3 23.62 -14.45 -3.44
CA PRO A 3 24.93 -13.98 -2.98
C PRO A 3 25.24 -14.51 -1.58
N LEU A 4 26.50 -14.90 -1.32
CA LEU A 4 26.93 -15.50 -0.05
C LEU A 4 26.66 -14.55 1.15
N GLU A 5 26.75 -13.24 0.92
CA GLU A 5 26.49 -12.17 1.91
C GLU A 5 25.03 -12.15 2.39
N TRP A 6 24.10 -12.61 1.56
CA TRP A 6 22.67 -12.77 1.92
C TRP A 6 22.41 -13.88 2.94
N LYS A 7 23.30 -14.86 3.03
CA LYS A 7 23.20 -15.94 4.01
C LYS A 7 23.60 -15.51 5.42
N GLN A 8 24.29 -14.36 5.56
CA GLN A 8 24.79 -13.89 6.85
C GLN A 8 23.97 -12.78 7.50
N GLN A 9 23.27 -11.92 6.72
CA GLN A 9 22.32 -10.93 7.26
C GLN A 9 21.27 -10.55 6.19
N THR A 10 20.15 -11.25 6.16
CA THR A 10 19.01 -10.82 5.35
C THR A 10 18.45 -9.50 5.89
N PRO A 11 18.32 -8.43 5.07
CA PRO A 11 17.75 -7.16 5.54
C PRO A 11 16.37 -7.33 6.14
N LEU A 12 16.05 -6.62 7.22
CA LEU A 12 14.69 -6.60 7.76
C LEU A 12 13.73 -6.00 6.75
N VAL A 13 12.59 -6.65 6.53
CA VAL A 13 11.46 -6.13 5.73
C VAL A 13 10.32 -5.76 6.67
N SER A 14 9.90 -4.50 6.67
CA SER A 14 8.67 -4.08 7.32
C SER A 14 7.49 -4.28 6.36
N VAL A 15 6.53 -5.11 6.74
CA VAL A 15 5.26 -5.24 6.05
C VAL A 15 4.22 -4.40 6.78
N ILE A 16 3.59 -3.46 6.09
CA ILE A 16 2.56 -2.58 6.63
C ILE A 16 1.20 -3.07 6.14
N MET A 17 0.35 -3.51 7.05
CA MET A 17 -1.01 -3.96 6.77
C MET A 17 -2.01 -2.98 7.38
N THR A 18 -2.94 -2.48 6.57
CA THR A 18 -4.01 -1.59 7.05
C THR A 18 -5.31 -2.36 7.18
N VAL A 19 -6.02 -2.15 8.28
CA VAL A 19 -7.23 -2.89 8.64
C VAL A 19 -8.36 -1.92 8.97
N TYR A 20 -9.53 -2.15 8.38
CA TYR A 20 -10.78 -1.50 8.77
C TYR A 20 -11.94 -2.44 8.53
N ASN A 21 -12.61 -2.87 9.59
CA ASN A 21 -13.76 -3.79 9.56
C ASN A 21 -13.49 -5.04 8.71
N ALA A 22 -12.43 -5.77 9.03
CA ALA A 22 -11.95 -6.93 8.29
C ALA A 22 -11.83 -8.20 9.16
N ALA A 23 -12.64 -8.34 10.22
CA ALA A 23 -12.55 -9.46 11.15
C ALA A 23 -12.62 -10.84 10.47
N ALA A 24 -13.37 -10.96 9.36
CA ALA A 24 -13.53 -12.20 8.61
C ALA A 24 -12.30 -12.60 7.80
N THR A 25 -11.48 -11.64 7.35
CA THR A 25 -10.40 -11.88 6.36
C THR A 25 -9.00 -11.67 6.93
N VAL A 26 -8.85 -10.77 7.90
CA VAL A 26 -7.54 -10.31 8.37
C VAL A 26 -6.65 -11.43 8.92
N ARG A 27 -7.23 -12.50 9.49
CA ARG A 27 -6.46 -13.66 9.96
C ARG A 27 -5.69 -14.31 8.82
N SER A 28 -6.37 -14.62 7.71
CA SER A 28 -5.75 -15.24 6.52
C SER A 28 -4.71 -14.32 5.87
N ALA A 29 -4.98 -13.01 5.85
CA ALA A 29 -4.03 -12.03 5.35
C ALA A 29 -2.74 -12.00 6.18
N ILE A 30 -2.84 -11.96 7.51
CA ILE A 30 -1.70 -12.03 8.44
C ILE A 30 -0.93 -13.35 8.24
N ASP A 31 -1.63 -14.49 8.22
CA ASP A 31 -1.00 -15.80 8.05
C ASP A 31 -0.21 -15.85 6.74
N SER A 32 -0.74 -15.31 5.64
CA SER A 32 -0.04 -15.27 4.35
C SER A 32 1.27 -14.46 4.37
N VAL A 33 1.38 -13.48 5.29
CA VAL A 33 2.61 -12.70 5.51
C VAL A 33 3.57 -13.42 6.45
N LEU A 34 3.07 -14.06 7.50
CA LEU A 34 3.91 -14.76 8.47
C LEU A 34 4.51 -16.06 7.91
N ASP A 35 3.82 -16.69 6.95
CA ASP A 35 4.24 -17.93 6.27
C ASP A 35 5.23 -17.71 5.13
N GLN A 36 5.60 -16.47 4.80
CA GLN A 36 6.55 -16.16 3.74
C GLN A 36 7.88 -16.92 3.91
N THR A 37 8.50 -17.32 2.78
CA THR A 37 9.85 -17.93 2.78
C THR A 37 10.90 -16.99 3.33
N TYR A 38 10.72 -15.69 3.16
CA TYR A 38 11.56 -14.65 3.76
C TYR A 38 11.18 -14.43 5.23
N ARG A 39 12.05 -14.83 6.17
CA ARG A 39 11.72 -14.90 7.60
C ARG A 39 12.03 -13.62 8.39
N ASN A 40 13.00 -12.81 7.95
CA ASN A 40 13.40 -11.59 8.66
C ASN A 40 12.44 -10.44 8.37
N ILE A 41 11.25 -10.50 8.97
CA ILE A 41 10.17 -9.53 8.79
C ILE A 41 9.70 -8.98 10.13
N GLU A 42 9.16 -7.76 10.11
CA GLU A 42 8.19 -7.27 11.07
C GLU A 42 6.87 -6.98 10.34
N LEU A 43 5.75 -7.30 10.96
CA LEU A 43 4.42 -7.01 10.45
C LEU A 43 3.76 -5.93 11.31
N LEU A 44 3.64 -4.73 10.77
CA LEU A 44 2.96 -3.60 11.38
C LEU A 44 1.51 -3.60 10.90
N VAL A 45 0.58 -3.95 11.79
CA VAL A 45 -0.85 -3.97 11.49
C VAL A 45 -1.50 -2.74 12.08
N ILE A 46 -2.07 -1.89 11.23
CA ILE A 46 -2.67 -0.62 11.63
C ILE A 46 -4.19 -0.75 11.53
N ASP A 47 -4.85 -0.85 12.68
CA ASP A 47 -6.30 -0.80 12.78
C ASP A 47 -6.79 0.65 12.63
N ASP A 48 -7.47 0.94 11.54
CA ASP A 48 -7.98 2.28 11.24
C ASP A 48 -9.35 2.53 11.91
N CYS A 49 -9.40 2.29 13.24
CA CYS A 49 -10.57 2.47 14.08
C CYS A 49 -11.74 1.56 13.68
N SER A 50 -11.50 0.25 13.57
CA SER A 50 -12.54 -0.74 13.30
C SER A 50 -13.61 -0.77 14.38
N SER A 51 -14.85 -1.02 13.97
CA SER A 51 -16.02 -1.16 14.84
C SER A 51 -16.50 -2.61 15.01
N ASP A 52 -15.89 -3.54 14.27
CA ASP A 52 -16.12 -4.99 14.36
C ASP A 52 -15.04 -5.66 15.25
N ASP A 53 -15.00 -6.99 15.24
CA ASP A 53 -14.05 -7.77 16.03
C ASP A 53 -12.61 -7.78 15.48
N SER A 54 -12.28 -6.96 14.45
CA SER A 54 -10.94 -6.90 13.85
C SER A 54 -9.85 -6.71 14.89
N LEU A 55 -9.99 -5.71 15.79
CA LEU A 55 -8.97 -5.41 16.80
C LEU A 55 -8.73 -6.58 17.77
N ALA A 56 -9.76 -7.35 18.09
CA ALA A 56 -9.63 -8.54 18.95
C ALA A 56 -8.80 -9.63 18.24
N VAL A 57 -9.06 -9.86 16.94
CA VAL A 57 -8.29 -10.79 16.11
C VAL A 57 -6.83 -10.36 16.01
N LEU A 58 -6.56 -9.06 15.82
CA LEU A 58 -5.20 -8.52 15.72
C LEU A 58 -4.42 -8.70 17.02
N LYS A 59 -5.03 -8.40 18.17
CA LYS A 59 -4.41 -8.58 19.50
C LYS A 59 -4.08 -10.03 19.78
N ALA A 60 -4.95 -10.97 19.39
CA ALA A 60 -4.68 -12.40 19.52
C ALA A 60 -3.46 -12.80 18.66
N LYS A 61 -3.38 -12.35 17.41
CA LYS A 61 -2.24 -12.63 16.54
C LYS A 61 -0.92 -12.05 17.06
N ALA A 62 -0.95 -10.85 17.61
CA ALA A 62 0.24 -10.23 18.22
C ALA A 62 0.69 -10.93 19.51
N ALA A 63 -0.20 -11.60 20.22
CA ALA A 63 0.16 -12.44 21.37
C ALA A 63 0.81 -13.77 20.95
N ASP A 64 0.50 -14.27 19.74
CA ASP A 64 0.97 -15.56 19.24
C ASP A 64 2.30 -15.45 18.46
N ASP A 65 2.64 -14.27 17.91
CA ASP A 65 3.85 -14.08 17.06
C ASP A 65 4.48 -12.69 17.32
N ASP A 66 5.69 -12.68 17.85
CA ASP A 66 6.45 -11.46 18.20
C ASP A 66 6.80 -10.56 17.01
N ARG A 67 6.69 -11.07 15.78
CA ARG A 67 6.87 -10.27 14.56
C ARG A 67 5.70 -9.32 14.30
N VAL A 68 4.54 -9.57 14.92
CA VAL A 68 3.31 -8.78 14.74
C VAL A 68 3.23 -7.65 15.76
N ARG A 69 3.08 -6.43 15.28
CA ARG A 69 2.86 -5.25 16.12
C ARG A 69 1.58 -4.56 15.68
N VAL A 70 0.66 -4.35 16.60
CA VAL A 70 -0.63 -3.71 16.33
C VAL A 70 -0.60 -2.25 16.79
N LEU A 71 -1.02 -1.36 15.90
CA LEU A 71 -1.23 0.06 16.15
C LEU A 71 -2.69 0.39 15.81
N GLN A 72 -3.27 1.38 16.49
CA GLN A 72 -4.65 1.81 16.25
C GLN A 72 -4.69 3.32 16.02
N THR A 73 -5.46 3.75 15.02
CA THR A 73 -5.74 5.17 14.82
C THR A 73 -6.93 5.61 15.68
N ALA A 74 -6.96 6.88 16.04
CA ALA A 74 -8.04 7.43 16.88
C ALA A 74 -9.41 7.53 16.14
N ARG A 75 -9.40 7.40 14.81
CA ARG A 75 -10.58 7.47 13.94
C ARG A 75 -10.27 6.85 12.59
N ASN A 76 -11.29 6.49 11.80
CA ASN A 76 -11.11 6.07 10.40
C ASN A 76 -10.58 7.24 9.56
N SER A 77 -9.30 7.20 9.23
CA SER A 77 -8.59 8.22 8.45
C SER A 77 -8.24 7.77 7.04
N GLY A 78 -8.57 6.52 6.69
CA GLY A 78 -8.35 5.92 5.38
C GLY A 78 -6.98 5.23 5.26
N THR A 79 -6.91 4.31 4.29
CA THR A 79 -5.79 3.37 4.14
C THR A 79 -4.42 4.06 4.01
N TYR A 80 -4.30 5.19 3.31
CA TYR A 80 -2.99 5.84 3.13
C TYR A 80 -2.55 6.61 4.37
N TYR A 81 -3.48 7.14 5.18
CA TYR A 81 -3.13 7.64 6.51
C TYR A 81 -2.61 6.51 7.42
N ALA A 82 -3.30 5.38 7.44
CA ALA A 82 -2.88 4.20 8.19
C ALA A 82 -1.53 3.65 7.68
N LYS A 83 -1.29 3.61 6.35
CA LYS A 83 0.01 3.26 5.77
C LYS A 83 1.11 4.21 6.22
N ASN A 84 0.83 5.52 6.33
CA ASN A 84 1.78 6.51 6.83
C ASN A 84 2.11 6.30 8.31
N VAL A 85 1.11 5.96 9.14
CA VAL A 85 1.36 5.56 10.54
C VAL A 85 2.33 4.38 10.56
N GLY A 86 2.04 3.31 9.82
CA GLY A 86 2.92 2.14 9.72
C GLY A 86 4.33 2.51 9.24
N LEU A 87 4.44 3.34 8.21
CA LEU A 87 5.72 3.79 7.65
C LEU A 87 6.56 4.57 8.66
N SER A 88 5.93 5.38 9.53
CA SER A 88 6.63 6.13 10.59
C SER A 88 7.18 5.24 11.71
N PHE A 89 6.63 4.04 11.89
CA PHE A 89 7.08 3.04 12.87
C PHE A 89 7.93 1.92 12.28
N ALA A 90 8.07 1.86 10.94
CA ALA A 90 8.84 0.83 10.25
C ALA A 90 10.34 0.96 10.54
N ARG A 91 11.00 -0.19 10.76
CA ARG A 91 12.42 -0.28 11.06
C ARG A 91 13.23 -1.01 9.99
N GLY A 92 12.54 -1.68 9.07
CA GLY A 92 13.15 -2.47 8.01
C GLY A 92 13.98 -1.63 7.04
N ALA A 93 14.99 -2.23 6.46
CA ALA A 93 15.72 -1.66 5.33
C ALA A 93 14.81 -1.50 4.09
N PHE A 94 13.89 -2.44 3.94
CA PHE A 94 12.82 -2.39 2.94
C PHE A 94 11.47 -2.28 3.63
N VAL A 95 10.52 -1.61 2.97
CA VAL A 95 9.12 -1.54 3.40
C VAL A 95 8.21 -1.93 2.25
N THR A 96 7.16 -2.68 2.54
CA THR A 96 6.12 -3.09 1.61
C THR A 96 4.75 -3.04 2.27
N PHE A 97 3.69 -3.18 1.47
CA PHE A 97 2.31 -3.03 1.92
C PHE A 97 1.50 -4.30 1.66
N HIS A 98 0.41 -4.43 2.42
CA HIS A 98 -0.55 -5.54 2.31
C HIS A 98 -1.93 -5.07 2.74
N ASP A 99 -2.97 -5.48 2.03
CA ASP A 99 -4.35 -5.19 2.44
C ASP A 99 -4.90 -6.36 3.29
N SER A 100 -5.84 -6.08 4.18
CA SER A 100 -6.33 -7.02 5.20
C SER A 100 -7.29 -8.09 4.68
N ASP A 101 -7.66 -8.01 3.41
CA ASP A 101 -8.56 -8.94 2.71
C ASP A 101 -7.87 -9.74 1.60
N ASP A 102 -6.55 -9.57 1.43
CA ASP A 102 -5.78 -10.17 0.34
C ASP A 102 -4.79 -11.24 0.84
N VAL A 103 -4.19 -11.97 -0.09
CA VAL A 103 -3.23 -13.05 0.19
C VAL A 103 -1.99 -12.92 -0.68
N SER A 104 -0.81 -13.07 -0.09
CA SER A 104 0.47 -13.12 -0.81
C SER A 104 0.88 -14.56 -1.14
N SER A 105 1.53 -14.78 -2.30
CA SER A 105 2.25 -16.03 -2.54
C SER A 105 3.40 -16.19 -1.56
N LEU A 106 3.75 -17.44 -1.21
CA LEU A 106 4.75 -17.74 -0.17
C LEU A 106 6.13 -17.12 -0.39
N ASN A 107 6.49 -16.78 -1.62
CA ASN A 107 7.81 -16.26 -1.98
C ASN A 107 7.81 -14.78 -2.40
N ARG A 108 6.69 -14.05 -2.21
CA ARG A 108 6.59 -12.63 -2.64
C ARG A 108 7.71 -11.77 -2.05
N LEU A 109 7.87 -11.82 -0.73
CA LEU A 109 8.85 -10.97 -0.03
C LEU A 109 10.28 -11.34 -0.42
N GLU A 110 10.56 -12.61 -0.59
CA GLU A 110 11.88 -13.09 -1.01
C GLU A 110 12.24 -12.59 -2.42
N LEU A 111 11.33 -12.75 -3.39
CA LEU A 111 11.52 -12.27 -4.76
C LEU A 111 11.76 -10.77 -4.82
N GLN A 112 10.96 -9.98 -4.09
CA GLN A 112 11.06 -8.53 -4.09
C GLN A 112 12.35 -8.04 -3.39
N ALA A 113 12.67 -8.61 -2.23
CA ALA A 113 13.86 -8.24 -1.47
C ALA A 113 15.15 -8.62 -2.21
N GLN A 114 15.23 -9.81 -2.82
CA GLN A 114 16.36 -10.23 -3.64
C GLN A 114 16.55 -9.33 -4.86
N ALA A 115 15.47 -8.96 -5.55
CA ALA A 115 15.53 -8.06 -6.70
C ALA A 115 16.09 -6.69 -6.31
N LEU A 116 15.66 -6.12 -5.16
CA LEU A 116 16.23 -4.86 -4.68
C LEU A 116 17.70 -5.00 -4.25
N ALA A 117 18.05 -6.07 -3.55
CA ALA A 117 19.44 -6.25 -3.13
C ALA A 117 20.41 -6.41 -4.31
N SER A 118 19.95 -7.04 -5.40
CA SER A 118 20.75 -7.27 -6.60
C SER A 118 20.87 -6.04 -7.50
N ASP A 119 19.96 -5.07 -7.36
CA ASP A 119 19.92 -3.87 -8.19
C ASP A 119 19.93 -2.60 -7.33
N THR A 120 21.12 -2.08 -7.09
CA THR A 120 21.31 -0.86 -6.29
C THR A 120 20.74 0.40 -6.93
N ASN A 121 20.48 0.40 -8.24
CA ASN A 121 19.90 1.54 -8.96
C ASN A 121 18.39 1.64 -8.80
N ALA A 122 17.69 0.52 -8.55
CA ALA A 122 16.26 0.56 -8.29
C ALA A 122 15.96 1.14 -6.89
N ILE A 123 15.02 2.08 -6.81
CA ILE A 123 14.51 2.62 -5.54
C ILE A 123 13.44 1.71 -4.94
N GLY A 124 12.74 0.97 -5.78
CA GLY A 124 11.69 0.05 -5.40
C GLY A 124 11.34 -0.94 -6.50
N ASN A 125 10.47 -1.87 -6.17
CA ASN A 125 9.84 -2.77 -7.12
C ASN A 125 8.40 -3.08 -6.71
N TYR A 126 7.65 -3.68 -7.60
CA TYR A 126 6.30 -4.20 -7.35
C TYR A 126 6.05 -5.40 -8.25
N THR A 127 5.06 -6.22 -7.89
CA THR A 127 4.69 -7.43 -8.64
C THR A 127 3.37 -7.24 -9.36
N ARG A 128 2.98 -8.26 -10.13
CA ARG A 128 1.60 -8.35 -10.60
C ARG A 128 0.71 -8.93 -9.51
N TYR A 129 -0.56 -8.57 -9.54
CA TYR A 129 -1.60 -9.20 -8.73
C TYR A 129 -2.67 -9.81 -9.61
N GLN A 130 -3.35 -10.80 -9.08
CA GLN A 130 -4.51 -11.44 -9.69
C GLN A 130 -5.73 -11.18 -8.82
N ARG A 131 -6.82 -10.76 -9.43
CA ARG A 131 -8.08 -10.58 -8.70
C ARG A 131 -8.89 -11.86 -8.73
N LEU A 132 -9.36 -12.28 -7.56
CA LEU A 132 -10.17 -13.45 -7.38
C LEU A 132 -11.53 -13.08 -6.78
N SER A 133 -12.59 -13.76 -7.22
CA SER A 133 -13.89 -13.71 -6.55
C SER A 133 -13.84 -14.46 -5.21
N GLU A 134 -14.85 -14.29 -4.37
CA GLU A 134 -15.01 -15.05 -3.11
C GLU A 134 -14.96 -16.59 -3.30
N LYS A 135 -15.29 -17.06 -4.49
CA LYS A 135 -15.22 -18.49 -4.86
C LYS A 135 -13.86 -18.89 -5.45
N GLY A 136 -12.85 -18.01 -5.37
CA GLY A 136 -11.50 -18.26 -5.89
C GLY A 136 -11.40 -18.28 -7.42
N ARG A 137 -12.41 -17.79 -8.15
CA ARG A 137 -12.37 -17.70 -9.61
C ARG A 137 -11.71 -16.41 -10.05
N GLU A 138 -10.88 -16.51 -11.09
CA GLU A 138 -10.26 -15.33 -11.71
C GLU A 138 -11.29 -14.32 -12.21
N ILE A 139 -11.06 -13.06 -11.91
CA ILE A 139 -11.86 -11.95 -12.44
C ILE A 139 -11.09 -11.30 -13.59
N TRP A 140 -11.70 -11.34 -14.76
CA TRP A 140 -11.17 -10.72 -15.97
C TRP A 140 -11.68 -9.29 -16.13
N LEU A 141 -10.76 -8.35 -16.25
CA LEU A 141 -11.08 -6.93 -16.49
C LEU A 141 -10.15 -6.40 -17.58
N ASN A 142 -10.68 -5.59 -18.52
CA ASN A 142 -9.91 -5.03 -19.64
C ASN A 142 -9.03 -6.07 -20.36
N GLY A 143 -9.54 -7.27 -20.59
CA GLY A 143 -8.87 -8.32 -21.34
C GLY A 143 -7.77 -9.10 -20.61
N GLY A 144 -7.64 -8.96 -19.27
CA GLY A 144 -6.65 -9.69 -18.49
C GLY A 144 -7.10 -10.05 -17.08
N SER A 145 -6.59 -11.15 -16.53
CA SER A 145 -6.86 -11.60 -15.16
C SER A 145 -5.84 -11.09 -14.14
N ASN A 146 -4.66 -10.66 -14.61
CA ASN A 146 -3.61 -10.14 -13.74
C ASN A 146 -3.07 -8.79 -14.21
N ARG A 147 -2.59 -7.96 -13.27
CA ARG A 147 -2.17 -6.58 -13.51
C ARG A 147 -0.97 -6.19 -12.68
N PRO A 148 -0.21 -5.15 -13.09
CA PRO A 148 0.73 -4.47 -12.20
C PRO A 148 0.00 -3.98 -10.94
N GLY A 149 0.55 -4.25 -9.75
CA GLY A 149 -0.09 -3.96 -8.47
C GLY A 149 0.75 -3.09 -7.57
N TYR A 150 0.49 -1.77 -7.54
CA TYR A 150 1.21 -0.89 -6.61
C TYR A 150 0.93 -1.19 -5.13
N ILE A 151 -0.13 -1.96 -4.82
CA ILE A 151 -0.33 -2.51 -3.48
C ILE A 151 0.85 -3.37 -3.00
N THR A 152 1.56 -4.01 -3.93
CA THR A 152 2.73 -4.84 -3.63
C THR A 152 4.04 -4.06 -3.64
N LEU A 153 3.99 -2.72 -3.71
CA LEU A 153 5.18 -1.88 -3.74
C LEU A 153 6.12 -2.24 -2.58
N MET A 154 7.39 -2.49 -2.91
CA MET A 154 8.48 -2.58 -1.94
C MET A 154 9.52 -1.53 -2.29
N VAL A 155 9.93 -0.73 -1.31
CA VAL A 155 10.92 0.35 -1.49
C VAL A 155 12.05 0.25 -0.48
N ARG A 156 13.19 0.87 -0.80
CA ARG A 156 14.24 1.18 0.16
C ARG A 156 13.74 2.28 1.10
N ARG A 157 13.42 1.90 2.34
CA ARG A 157 12.68 2.75 3.28
C ARG A 157 13.32 4.12 3.48
N GLU A 158 14.58 4.17 3.87
CA GLU A 158 15.26 5.45 4.16
C GLU A 158 15.36 6.33 2.92
N ALA A 159 15.82 5.79 1.81
CA ALA A 159 15.94 6.52 0.56
C ALA A 159 14.59 7.03 0.03
N ALA A 160 13.50 6.25 0.20
CA ALA A 160 12.18 6.68 -0.20
C ALA A 160 11.63 7.80 0.69
N ILE A 161 11.78 7.68 2.03
CA ILE A 161 11.36 8.72 2.97
C ILE A 161 12.14 10.01 2.76
N GLU A 162 13.45 9.92 2.54
CA GLU A 162 14.29 11.08 2.26
C GLU A 162 13.89 11.78 0.96
N ALA A 163 13.63 11.01 -0.10
CA ALA A 163 13.32 11.57 -1.42
C ALA A 163 11.91 12.16 -1.52
N VAL A 164 10.90 11.49 -0.95
CA VAL A 164 9.49 11.85 -1.18
C VAL A 164 8.64 11.90 0.10
N GLY A 165 9.15 11.46 1.23
CA GLY A 165 8.39 11.41 2.48
C GLY A 165 7.29 10.35 2.46
N TYR A 166 6.05 10.77 2.74
CA TYR A 166 4.91 9.91 2.98
C TYR A 166 3.90 9.95 1.84
N PHE A 167 2.91 9.03 1.85
CA PHE A 167 1.78 9.09 0.93
C PHE A 167 0.93 10.34 1.17
N ASP A 168 0.30 10.87 0.12
CA ASP A 168 -0.81 11.79 0.32
C ASP A 168 -1.95 11.07 1.07
N SER A 169 -2.42 11.67 2.16
CA SER A 169 -3.46 11.11 3.02
C SER A 169 -4.85 11.27 2.39
N VAL A 170 -5.06 10.66 1.24
CA VAL A 170 -6.38 10.50 0.58
C VAL A 170 -6.89 9.07 0.77
N ARG A 171 -8.13 8.78 0.36
CA ARG A 171 -8.73 7.45 0.51
C ARG A 171 -8.40 6.51 -0.66
N VAL A 172 -8.06 7.04 -1.84
CA VAL A 172 -7.80 6.25 -3.06
C VAL A 172 -6.69 6.89 -3.90
N SER A 173 -5.98 6.08 -4.71
CA SER A 173 -5.02 6.50 -5.76
C SER A 173 -3.66 7.05 -5.31
N ALA A 174 -3.36 7.16 -4.02
CA ALA A 174 -2.07 7.67 -3.58
C ALA A 174 -0.91 6.68 -3.78
N ASP A 175 -1.17 5.41 -4.02
CA ASP A 175 -0.15 4.42 -4.38
C ASP A 175 0.50 4.72 -5.75
N ALA A 176 -0.33 5.01 -6.75
CA ALA A 176 0.16 5.37 -8.08
C ALA A 176 0.88 6.73 -8.06
N GLU A 177 0.34 7.70 -7.33
CA GLU A 177 0.96 9.02 -7.12
C GLU A 177 2.34 8.86 -6.47
N TYR A 178 2.44 8.08 -5.38
CA TYR A 178 3.69 7.86 -4.66
C TYR A 178 4.78 7.24 -5.55
N VAL A 179 4.43 6.24 -6.37
CA VAL A 179 5.38 5.61 -7.30
C VAL A 179 5.88 6.60 -8.35
N GLU A 180 4.98 7.39 -8.96
CA GLU A 180 5.40 8.39 -9.96
C GLU A 180 6.24 9.50 -9.32
N ARG A 181 5.92 9.94 -8.11
CA ARG A 181 6.71 10.93 -7.37
C ARG A 181 8.10 10.40 -7.02
N LEU A 182 8.23 9.12 -6.60
CA LEU A 182 9.52 8.47 -6.40
C LEU A 182 10.37 8.48 -7.66
N ARG A 183 9.79 8.13 -8.80
CA ARG A 183 10.48 8.15 -10.10
C ARG A 183 10.94 9.55 -10.48
N THR A 184 10.04 10.52 -10.36
CA THR A 184 10.30 11.92 -10.71
C THR A 184 11.40 12.52 -9.84
N ALA A 185 11.32 12.34 -8.51
CA ALA A 185 12.24 12.95 -7.57
C ALA A 185 13.64 12.32 -7.59
N THR A 186 13.73 11.02 -7.89
CA THR A 186 15.01 10.29 -7.78
C THR A 186 15.66 10.00 -9.12
N GLY A 187 14.92 10.06 -10.22
CA GLY A 187 15.37 9.55 -11.52
C GLY A 187 15.63 8.02 -11.53
N ARG A 188 15.28 7.30 -10.44
CA ARG A 188 15.53 5.87 -10.27
C ARG A 188 14.30 5.04 -10.62
N GLU A 189 14.54 3.80 -11.01
CA GLU A 189 13.45 2.89 -11.37
C GLU A 189 12.69 2.38 -10.14
N VAL A 190 11.35 2.33 -10.28
CA VAL A 190 10.49 1.44 -9.51
C VAL A 190 10.08 0.32 -10.46
N ARG A 191 10.70 -0.85 -10.30
CA ARG A 191 10.70 -1.93 -11.31
C ARG A 191 9.51 -2.87 -11.18
N LEU A 192 8.82 -3.17 -12.26
CA LEU A 192 7.84 -4.26 -12.31
C LEU A 192 8.57 -5.61 -12.36
N LEU A 193 8.31 -6.48 -11.39
CA LEU A 193 8.65 -7.89 -11.47
C LEU A 193 7.47 -8.63 -12.17
N PRO A 194 7.69 -9.27 -13.32
CA PRO A 194 6.60 -9.80 -14.15
C PRO A 194 6.04 -11.13 -13.62
N VAL A 195 5.87 -11.24 -12.31
CA VAL A 195 5.33 -12.43 -11.62
C VAL A 195 4.05 -12.07 -10.89
N VAL A 196 3.07 -12.95 -10.88
CA VAL A 196 1.90 -12.86 -10.02
C VAL A 196 2.28 -13.40 -8.65
N ALA A 197 2.35 -12.49 -7.67
CA ALA A 197 2.76 -12.83 -6.31
C ALA A 197 1.78 -12.32 -5.25
N TYR A 198 0.60 -11.87 -5.67
CA TYR A 198 -0.43 -11.30 -4.81
C TYR A 198 -1.82 -11.60 -5.37
N TYR A 199 -2.74 -11.98 -4.50
CA TYR A 199 -4.10 -12.36 -4.83
C TYR A 199 -5.07 -11.44 -4.10
N ALA A 200 -5.71 -10.55 -4.87
CA ALA A 200 -6.69 -9.61 -4.35
C ALA A 200 -8.08 -10.25 -4.37
N LEU A 201 -8.66 -10.44 -3.20
CA LEU A 201 -10.02 -10.95 -3.06
C LEU A 201 -11.03 -9.83 -3.28
N GLN A 202 -11.97 -10.04 -4.18
CA GLN A 202 -13.03 -9.07 -4.42
C GLN A 202 -14.17 -9.34 -3.44
N ALA A 203 -14.23 -8.55 -2.35
CA ALA A 203 -15.37 -8.49 -1.45
C ALA A 203 -16.35 -7.39 -1.90
N GLU A 204 -17.63 -7.58 -1.58
CA GLU A 204 -18.63 -6.52 -1.69
C GLU A 204 -18.26 -5.34 -0.77
N GLY A 205 -18.38 -4.10 -1.27
CA GLY A 205 -18.05 -2.91 -0.50
C GLY A 205 -16.57 -2.51 -0.45
N SER A 206 -15.68 -3.18 -1.22
CA SER A 206 -14.27 -2.76 -1.32
C SER A 206 -14.13 -1.34 -1.89
N LEU A 207 -13.05 -0.62 -1.57
CA LEU A 207 -12.75 0.72 -2.10
C LEU A 207 -12.69 0.81 -3.63
N THR A 208 -12.57 -0.34 -4.31
CA THR A 208 -12.60 -0.42 -5.77
C THR A 208 -13.98 -0.64 -6.34
N THR A 209 -14.95 -1.04 -5.51
CA THR A 209 -16.34 -1.37 -5.91
C THR A 209 -17.39 -0.49 -5.25
N ALA A 210 -17.02 0.28 -4.22
CA ALA A 210 -17.96 1.15 -3.49
C ALA A 210 -17.41 2.57 -3.28
N GLY A 211 -18.32 3.54 -3.12
CA GLY A 211 -18.02 4.95 -2.88
C GLY A 211 -17.64 5.75 -4.12
N ALA A 212 -17.33 7.03 -3.94
CA ALA A 212 -17.05 7.98 -5.03
C ALA A 212 -15.83 7.60 -5.90
N GLY A 213 -14.91 6.82 -5.33
CA GLY A 213 -13.71 6.33 -6.02
C GLY A 213 -13.89 4.97 -6.71
N ALA A 214 -15.08 4.35 -6.69
CA ALA A 214 -15.32 3.04 -7.27
C ALA A 214 -15.20 3.04 -8.80
N PHE A 215 -14.64 1.96 -9.35
CA PHE A 215 -14.63 1.75 -10.80
C PHE A 215 -16.00 1.27 -11.26
N VAL A 216 -16.48 1.82 -12.38
CA VAL A 216 -17.65 1.31 -13.09
C VAL A 216 -17.16 0.34 -14.15
N VAL A 217 -17.68 -0.89 -14.09
CA VAL A 217 -17.37 -1.92 -15.09
C VAL A 217 -18.54 -2.03 -16.05
N ASP A 218 -18.27 -1.88 -17.35
CA ASP A 218 -19.28 -2.00 -18.40
C ASP A 218 -19.58 -3.49 -18.71
N ASP A 219 -20.63 -3.71 -19.53
CA ASP A 219 -21.07 -5.07 -19.93
C ASP A 219 -20.01 -5.88 -20.70
N GLN A 220 -18.95 -5.21 -21.15
CA GLN A 220 -17.80 -5.83 -21.83
C GLN A 220 -16.60 -6.07 -20.88
N GLY A 221 -16.79 -5.88 -19.58
CA GLY A 221 -15.75 -6.06 -18.58
C GLY A 221 -14.66 -4.97 -18.59
N ARG A 222 -14.96 -3.78 -19.15
CA ARG A 222 -14.02 -2.65 -19.16
C ARG A 222 -14.27 -1.76 -17.94
N ALA A 223 -13.24 -1.61 -17.11
CA ALA A 223 -13.29 -0.71 -15.97
C ALA A 223 -13.01 0.73 -16.41
N LYS A 224 -13.97 1.62 -16.16
CA LYS A 224 -13.81 3.06 -16.39
C LYS A 224 -13.33 3.75 -15.14
N MET A 225 -12.33 4.62 -15.29
CA MET A 225 -11.80 5.41 -14.17
C MET A 225 -12.84 6.44 -13.72
N PRO A 226 -13.12 6.54 -12.40
CA PRO A 226 -14.03 7.55 -11.88
C PRO A 226 -13.45 8.96 -12.04
N PRO A 227 -14.30 9.99 -12.29
CA PRO A 227 -13.84 11.38 -12.48
C PRO A 227 -13.00 11.92 -11.32
N VAL A 228 -13.32 11.57 -10.08
CA VAL A 228 -12.56 12.00 -8.89
C VAL A 228 -11.13 11.47 -8.88
N ARG A 229 -10.88 10.25 -9.37
CA ARG A 229 -9.53 9.69 -9.50
C ARG A 229 -8.78 10.35 -10.66
N GLU A 230 -9.47 10.66 -11.75
CA GLU A 230 -8.89 11.33 -12.91
C GLU A 230 -8.44 12.74 -12.56
N GLN A 231 -9.29 13.54 -11.88
CA GLN A 231 -8.97 14.87 -11.37
C GLN A 231 -7.77 14.85 -10.41
N TYR A 232 -7.74 13.89 -9.48
CA TYR A 232 -6.62 13.72 -8.56
C TYR A 232 -5.31 13.43 -9.29
N ARG A 233 -5.33 12.48 -10.23
CA ARG A 233 -4.14 12.10 -11.02
C ARG A 233 -3.63 13.24 -11.88
N GLU A 234 -4.52 14.01 -12.49
CA GLU A 234 -4.14 15.17 -13.31
C GLU A 234 -3.51 16.27 -12.45
N ALA A 235 -4.05 16.55 -11.26
CA ALA A 235 -3.48 17.51 -10.34
C ALA A 235 -2.10 17.07 -9.82
N ALA A 236 -1.94 15.79 -9.48
CA ALA A 236 -0.67 15.20 -9.08
C ALA A 236 0.36 15.28 -10.21
N ARG A 237 -0.02 14.96 -11.46
CA ARG A 237 0.87 15.03 -12.63
C ARG A 237 1.44 16.44 -12.81
N ARG A 238 0.59 17.47 -12.73
CA ARG A 238 1.05 18.88 -12.82
C ARG A 238 2.00 19.25 -11.69
N TRP A 239 1.81 18.71 -10.51
CA TRP A 239 2.74 18.90 -9.41
C TRP A 239 4.06 18.16 -9.66
N HIS A 240 4.03 16.94 -10.18
CA HIS A 240 5.24 16.19 -10.54
C HIS A 240 6.05 16.90 -11.62
N GLU A 241 5.42 17.59 -12.59
CA GLU A 241 6.11 18.44 -13.56
C GLU A 241 6.91 19.55 -12.85
N LYS A 242 6.31 20.24 -11.86
CA LYS A 242 7.03 21.23 -11.06
C LYS A 242 8.18 20.64 -10.22
N ILE A 243 8.02 19.41 -9.72
CA ILE A 243 9.12 18.70 -9.04
C ILE A 243 10.26 18.46 -10.02
N PHE A 244 9.95 17.96 -11.22
CA PHE A 244 10.94 17.69 -12.26
C PHE A 244 11.70 18.95 -12.68
N ASP A 245 11.01 20.08 -12.78
CA ASP A 245 11.58 21.38 -13.12
C ASP A 245 12.31 22.07 -11.95
N GLY A 246 12.31 21.45 -10.76
CA GLY A 246 12.93 22.01 -9.54
C GLY A 246 12.15 23.13 -8.88
N GLU A 247 10.89 23.35 -9.27
CA GLU A 247 10.03 24.42 -8.76
C GLU A 247 9.26 24.04 -7.48
N SER A 248 9.24 22.74 -7.13
CA SER A 248 8.50 22.22 -5.98
C SER A 248 9.26 21.09 -5.28
N SER A 249 9.08 21.01 -3.94
CA SER A 249 9.56 19.85 -3.18
C SER A 249 8.71 18.62 -3.47
N ALA A 250 9.36 17.46 -3.56
CA ALA A 250 8.70 16.16 -3.66
C ALA A 250 8.29 15.59 -2.29
N VAL A 251 8.84 16.13 -1.20
CA VAL A 251 8.66 15.57 0.15
C VAL A 251 7.32 15.96 0.74
N LEU A 252 6.45 14.98 0.98
CA LEU A 252 5.24 15.16 1.77
C LEU A 252 5.50 14.77 3.22
N PRO A 253 5.28 15.69 4.18
CA PRO A 253 5.42 15.38 5.60
C PRO A 253 4.25 14.51 6.12
N PHE A 254 4.45 13.88 7.28
CA PHE A 254 3.37 13.22 8.00
C PHE A 254 3.39 13.63 9.49
N PRO A 255 2.27 14.10 10.04
CA PRO A 255 0.98 14.36 9.36
C PRO A 255 1.07 15.49 8.33
N LEU A 256 0.26 15.39 7.26
CA LEU A 256 0.21 16.40 6.20
C LEU A 256 -0.54 17.64 6.70
N SER A 257 0.13 18.79 6.77
CA SER A 257 -0.46 20.07 7.17
C SER A 257 -1.10 20.80 6.00
N GLU A 258 -0.40 20.85 4.88
CA GLU A 258 -0.83 21.50 3.65
C GLU A 258 -0.52 20.62 2.45
N ARG A 259 -1.44 20.61 1.49
CA ARG A 259 -1.32 19.78 0.30
C ARG A 259 -0.79 20.61 -0.86
N PRO A 260 0.30 20.17 -1.55
CA PRO A 260 0.91 20.95 -2.63
C PRO A 260 0.11 20.93 -3.94
N PHE A 261 -0.91 20.09 -4.03
CA PHE A 261 -1.76 19.97 -5.21
C PHE A 261 -3.19 19.64 -4.82
N PHE A 262 -4.12 19.83 -5.74
CA PHE A 262 -5.55 19.61 -5.50
C PHE A 262 -5.88 18.12 -5.32
N ALA A 263 -6.70 17.82 -4.34
CA ALA A 263 -7.40 16.53 -4.21
C ALA A 263 -8.90 16.79 -4.04
N PRO A 264 -9.78 16.08 -4.78
CA PRO A 264 -11.23 16.18 -4.61
C PRO A 264 -11.67 15.89 -3.17
N GLU A 265 -12.72 16.57 -2.69
CA GLU A 265 -13.19 16.42 -1.30
C GLU A 265 -13.68 15.00 -1.02
N GLU A 266 -14.30 14.37 -1.98
CA GLU A 266 -14.88 13.03 -1.90
C GLU A 266 -13.85 11.93 -1.57
N ILE A 267 -12.57 12.17 -1.88
CA ILE A 267 -11.50 11.22 -1.57
C ILE A 267 -10.60 11.68 -0.42
N ARG A 268 -10.85 12.83 0.19
CA ARG A 268 -10.15 13.27 1.40
C ARG A 268 -10.69 12.54 2.64
N PRO A 269 -9.87 12.32 3.67
CA PRO A 269 -10.41 11.94 4.98
C PRO A 269 -11.31 13.07 5.49
N GLU A 270 -12.34 12.72 6.24
CA GLU A 270 -13.24 13.70 6.85
C GLU A 270 -12.46 14.74 7.66
N LYS A 271 -12.76 16.02 7.43
CA LYS A 271 -12.22 17.11 8.25
C LYS A 271 -12.64 16.88 9.71
N ARG A 272 -11.75 17.20 10.67
CA ARG A 272 -12.13 17.31 12.08
C ARG A 272 -13.44 18.12 12.15
N GLY A 273 -14.53 17.50 12.57
CA GLY A 273 -15.66 18.24 13.10
C GLY A 273 -15.08 19.21 14.15
N ARG A 274 -15.45 20.49 14.11
CA ARG A 274 -15.17 21.40 15.22
C ARG A 274 -15.67 20.68 16.48
N ILE A 275 -14.78 20.48 17.43
CA ILE A 275 -15.19 20.13 18.78
C ILE A 275 -15.96 21.39 19.23
N GLU A 276 -17.29 21.31 19.23
CA GLU A 276 -18.10 22.29 19.94
C GLU A 276 -17.74 22.11 21.41
N SER A 277 -17.00 23.07 21.94
CA SER A 277 -16.74 23.18 23.37
C SER A 277 -18.10 23.54 24.00
N GLU A 278 -18.72 22.58 24.70
CA GLU A 278 -19.68 22.92 25.75
C GLU A 278 -18.99 23.62 26.92
#